data_09fb980a69ea09d7f56d2a5c5487bd24
#
_entry.id   09fb980a69ea09d7f56d2a5c5487bd24
#
_cell.length_a   1.000
_cell.length_b   1.000
_cell.length_c   1.000
_cell.angle_alpha   90.00
_cell.angle_beta   90.00
_cell.angle_gamma   90.00
#
_symmetry.space_group_name_H-M   'P 1'
#
loop_
_entity.id
_entity.type
_entity.pdbx_description
1 polymer ?
#
loop_
_entity_poly.entity_id
_entity_poly.type
_entity_poly.pdbx_seq_one_letter_code
_entity_poly.pdbx_strand_id
1 'polypeptide(L)'
;MLRGREFATKFALQPGNFAWFLGAGASASGRIPTGYAMIRDFKKELFCRATGMSRREVDSTDPLWIERIDSYLESEALLPPPGHPTEYACAFEAVYPSAADRRLYIDKQVSLGKPSFGHRVLASLLVSGRAPCVFTTNFDSLVETAATLAREVASPAERATLTVAAIDNAVRALRCLRQNDWPLLAKIHGDFQSEDLKNTRDELQAQDEAMRKVLSEACRRFALIVVGYSGRDTSVMNVLGDALDSEDAFPGGIYWMTRDASELLPEVTRFLEQANAQGISANIVECQNFDEFAGDIADALEFSEGLIEHIRGAEPEPFLRLAAMPSHEARRDPILRFSAVRLSNLPTVARRFELGRPAEVLELRTKLREHKAKAIIAAVGKSWAAFGSDTDILRALDSYQPRLAGTIALDPHSDSWAKGLLYDALVRALCRGRPLHPRLKRSGHTVLVSSGSSDEAADRRAQRERALGPLKAAYGASLYGRVKDLGFPYAEALTIRLEEVDGAWWCVFDPFTQVDLPLENFSAAEVPQRSKRKPNPAADWIREQWAKRYNSRWSGIIDAWSSLLAGEARAFWIRTEEGVDAEFHVSSVTAWSVPSHDHPYFQRRAR
;
A
#
# COMPACT_ATOMS: atom_id res chain seq x y z
N MET A 1 -12.55 -15.10 -1.14
CA MET A 1 -11.45 -14.14 -1.20
C MET A 1 -11.86 -12.92 -0.40
N LEU A 2 -10.99 -12.40 0.47
CA LEU A 2 -11.25 -11.25 1.33
C LEU A 2 -10.23 -10.14 1.02
N ARG A 3 -10.63 -8.89 1.22
CA ARG A 3 -9.68 -7.77 1.24
C ARG A 3 -9.10 -7.62 2.64
N GLY A 4 -7.88 -7.09 2.76
CA GLY A 4 -7.20 -6.90 4.05
C GLY A 4 -8.06 -6.21 5.09
N ARG A 5 -8.81 -5.19 4.70
CA ARG A 5 -9.72 -4.43 5.56
C ARG A 5 -10.94 -5.23 6.06
N GLU A 6 -11.51 -6.08 5.21
CA GLU A 6 -12.62 -6.95 5.61
C GLU A 6 -12.14 -7.96 6.66
N PHE A 7 -10.94 -8.49 6.45
CA PHE A 7 -10.29 -9.33 7.43
C PHE A 7 -10.00 -8.58 8.73
N ALA A 8 -9.42 -7.36 8.65
CA ALA A 8 -9.09 -6.55 9.83
C ALA A 8 -10.33 -6.26 10.70
N THR A 9 -11.49 -5.99 10.09
CA THR A 9 -12.75 -5.83 10.82
C THR A 9 -13.14 -7.11 11.57
N LYS A 10 -12.97 -8.28 10.95
CA LYS A 10 -13.23 -9.57 11.60
C LYS A 10 -12.22 -9.87 12.71
N PHE A 11 -10.95 -9.60 12.47
CA PHE A 11 -9.88 -9.76 13.44
C PHE A 11 -10.10 -8.91 14.70
N ALA A 12 -10.54 -7.67 14.53
CA ALA A 12 -10.75 -6.71 15.62
C ALA A 12 -11.83 -7.15 16.61
N LEU A 13 -12.76 -8.03 16.21
CA LEU A 13 -13.80 -8.54 17.12
C LEU A 13 -13.20 -9.41 18.23
N GLN A 14 -12.23 -10.26 17.91
CA GLN A 14 -11.62 -11.19 18.87
C GLN A 14 -10.16 -11.47 18.47
N PRO A 15 -9.24 -10.50 18.59
CA PRO A 15 -7.88 -10.64 18.10
C PRO A 15 -7.10 -11.77 18.79
N GLY A 16 -7.41 -12.07 20.05
CA GLY A 16 -6.79 -13.17 20.81
C GLY A 16 -7.13 -14.58 20.33
N ASN A 17 -8.04 -14.74 19.37
CA ASN A 17 -8.39 -16.05 18.80
C ASN A 17 -7.53 -16.41 17.57
N PHE A 18 -6.52 -15.60 17.24
CA PHE A 18 -5.70 -15.82 16.06
C PHE A 18 -4.25 -16.10 16.41
N ALA A 19 -3.72 -17.19 15.88
CA ALA A 19 -2.30 -17.46 15.81
C ALA A 19 -1.73 -16.91 14.49
N TRP A 20 -0.49 -16.47 14.51
CA TRP A 20 0.21 -15.94 13.36
C TRP A 20 1.27 -16.92 12.88
N PHE A 21 1.40 -17.05 11.57
CA PHE A 21 2.47 -17.80 10.92
C PHE A 21 3.22 -16.89 9.95
N LEU A 22 4.49 -16.63 10.25
CA LEU A 22 5.33 -15.73 9.45
C LEU A 22 6.35 -16.52 8.63
N GLY A 23 6.40 -16.25 7.34
CA GLY A 23 7.47 -16.68 6.45
C GLY A 23 8.39 -15.53 6.04
N ALA A 24 9.39 -15.81 5.21
CA ALA A 24 10.43 -14.86 4.79
C ALA A 24 9.87 -13.57 4.12
N GLY A 25 8.69 -13.64 3.51
CA GLY A 25 8.02 -12.48 2.95
C GLY A 25 7.63 -11.42 3.97
N ALA A 26 7.38 -11.81 5.24
CA ALA A 26 7.09 -10.87 6.31
C ALA A 26 8.31 -10.00 6.66
N SER A 27 9.52 -10.52 6.50
CA SER A 27 10.78 -9.80 6.78
C SER A 27 11.29 -8.96 5.62
N ALA A 28 10.65 -9.06 4.44
CA ALA A 28 11.07 -8.31 3.25
C ALA A 28 11.04 -6.80 3.45
N SER A 29 9.98 -6.27 4.08
CA SER A 29 9.90 -4.85 4.45
C SER A 29 10.92 -4.44 5.51
N GLY A 30 11.44 -5.41 6.28
CA GLY A 30 12.52 -5.24 7.25
C GLY A 30 13.92 -5.23 6.62
N ARG A 31 14.02 -5.21 5.29
CA ARG A 31 15.28 -5.25 4.50
C ARG A 31 16.02 -6.59 4.55
N ILE A 32 15.34 -7.66 4.90
CA ILE A 32 15.89 -9.01 4.80
C ILE A 32 15.39 -9.63 3.49
N PRO A 33 16.28 -10.14 2.63
CA PRO A 33 15.88 -10.71 1.35
C PRO A 33 15.04 -11.98 1.58
N THR A 34 14.00 -12.15 0.77
CA THR A 34 13.21 -13.39 0.77
C THR A 34 14.04 -14.56 0.21
N GLY A 35 13.66 -15.80 0.50
CA GLY A 35 14.28 -16.98 -0.09
C GLY A 35 14.31 -16.92 -1.62
N TYR A 36 13.26 -16.41 -2.25
CA TYR A 36 13.22 -16.20 -3.70
C TYR A 36 14.26 -15.17 -4.18
N ALA A 37 14.40 -14.06 -3.47
CA ALA A 37 15.42 -13.05 -3.79
C ALA A 37 16.84 -13.62 -3.62
N MET A 38 17.06 -14.45 -2.59
CA MET A 38 18.34 -15.13 -2.38
C MET A 38 18.62 -16.15 -3.50
N ILE A 39 17.65 -16.97 -3.90
CA ILE A 39 17.81 -17.90 -5.05
C ILE A 39 18.26 -17.14 -6.29
N ARG A 40 17.63 -16.01 -6.60
CA ARG A 40 17.99 -15.19 -7.76
C ARG A 40 19.41 -14.64 -7.65
N ASP A 41 19.83 -14.20 -6.48
CA ASP A 41 21.21 -13.72 -6.25
C ASP A 41 22.23 -14.86 -6.37
N PHE A 42 21.90 -16.05 -5.87
CA PHE A 42 22.74 -17.25 -6.02
C PHE A 42 22.85 -17.69 -7.49
N LYS A 43 21.75 -17.76 -8.21
CA LYS A 43 21.73 -18.07 -9.64
C LYS A 43 22.56 -17.10 -10.46
N LYS A 44 22.43 -15.80 -10.18
CA LYS A 44 23.26 -14.75 -10.78
C LYS A 44 24.74 -14.98 -10.51
N GLU A 45 25.11 -15.30 -9.26
CA GLU A 45 26.49 -15.58 -8.88
C GLU A 45 27.06 -16.77 -9.65
N LEU A 46 26.31 -17.88 -9.70
CA LEU A 46 26.71 -19.09 -10.45
C LEU A 46 26.90 -18.81 -11.93
N PHE A 47 25.94 -18.09 -12.53
CA PHE A 47 26.01 -17.69 -13.92
C PHE A 47 27.24 -16.81 -14.21
N CYS A 48 27.49 -15.80 -13.38
CA CYS A 48 28.64 -14.92 -13.53
C CYS A 48 29.97 -15.67 -13.39
N ARG A 49 30.07 -16.61 -12.43
CA ARG A 49 31.26 -17.46 -12.27
C ARG A 49 31.51 -18.35 -13.46
N ALA A 50 30.47 -18.95 -14.02
CA ALA A 50 30.56 -19.86 -15.16
C ALA A 50 30.88 -19.15 -16.47
N THR A 51 30.28 -17.97 -16.69
CA THR A 51 30.44 -17.22 -17.96
C THR A 51 31.58 -16.19 -17.94
N GLY A 52 32.16 -15.91 -16.77
CA GLY A 52 33.18 -14.85 -16.61
C GLY A 52 32.62 -13.44 -16.69
N MET A 53 31.30 -13.27 -16.71
CA MET A 53 30.66 -11.95 -16.73
C MET A 53 30.73 -11.24 -15.37
N SER A 54 30.84 -9.90 -15.41
CA SER A 54 30.81 -9.13 -14.17
C SER A 54 29.41 -9.10 -13.57
N ARG A 55 29.31 -9.22 -12.24
CA ARG A 55 28.03 -9.09 -11.52
C ARG A 55 27.32 -7.75 -11.76
N ARG A 56 28.04 -6.71 -12.18
CA ARG A 56 27.47 -5.37 -12.48
C ARG A 56 26.77 -5.34 -13.82
N GLU A 57 27.09 -6.25 -14.73
CA GLU A 57 26.52 -6.34 -16.07
C GLU A 57 25.24 -7.18 -16.12
N VAL A 58 24.99 -7.97 -15.08
CA VAL A 58 23.85 -8.88 -14.99
C VAL A 58 22.84 -8.32 -13.99
N ASP A 59 21.62 -8.06 -14.44
CA ASP A 59 20.51 -7.65 -13.60
C ASP A 59 19.58 -8.83 -13.28
N SER A 60 19.68 -9.36 -12.07
CA SER A 60 18.83 -10.47 -11.62
C SER A 60 17.36 -10.08 -11.38
N THR A 61 16.99 -8.82 -11.62
CA THR A 61 15.60 -8.34 -11.51
C THR A 61 14.93 -8.17 -12.89
N ASP A 62 15.72 -8.14 -13.96
CA ASP A 62 15.22 -8.05 -15.32
C ASP A 62 14.73 -9.43 -15.80
N PRO A 63 13.47 -9.55 -16.26
CA PRO A 63 12.92 -10.81 -16.78
C PRO A 63 13.76 -11.49 -17.84
N LEU A 64 14.38 -10.72 -18.75
CA LEU A 64 15.24 -11.26 -19.81
C LEU A 64 16.52 -11.88 -19.25
N TRP A 65 17.11 -11.25 -18.24
CA TRP A 65 18.26 -11.82 -17.55
C TRP A 65 17.88 -13.05 -16.74
N ILE A 66 16.72 -13.05 -16.10
CA ILE A 66 16.21 -14.21 -15.35
C ILE A 66 16.07 -15.40 -16.29
N GLU A 67 15.38 -15.23 -17.42
CA GLU A 67 15.20 -16.28 -18.42
C GLU A 67 16.54 -16.81 -18.95
N ARG A 68 17.48 -15.92 -19.27
CA ARG A 68 18.82 -16.28 -19.73
C ARG A 68 19.62 -17.06 -18.69
N ILE A 69 19.57 -16.62 -17.43
CA ILE A 69 20.26 -17.29 -16.31
C ILE A 69 19.66 -18.67 -16.09
N ASP A 70 18.33 -18.76 -16.01
CA ASP A 70 17.62 -20.01 -15.78
C ASP A 70 17.87 -21.01 -16.92
N SER A 71 17.76 -20.58 -18.20
CA SER A 71 18.05 -21.43 -19.36
C SER A 71 19.49 -21.93 -19.38
N TYR A 72 20.46 -21.09 -19.00
CA TYR A 72 21.86 -21.48 -18.94
C TYR A 72 22.09 -22.55 -17.85
N LEU A 73 21.59 -22.29 -16.63
CA LEU A 73 21.78 -23.20 -15.49
C LEU A 73 21.06 -24.54 -15.69
N GLU A 74 19.93 -24.52 -16.40
CA GLU A 74 19.20 -25.72 -16.77
C GLU A 74 19.96 -26.52 -17.85
N SER A 75 20.50 -25.85 -18.88
CA SER A 75 21.28 -26.53 -19.95
C SER A 75 22.52 -27.21 -19.41
N GLU A 76 23.16 -26.66 -18.41
CA GLU A 76 24.34 -27.22 -17.73
C GLU A 76 23.99 -28.18 -16.59
N ALA A 77 22.71 -28.42 -16.31
CA ALA A 77 22.20 -29.25 -15.21
C ALA A 77 22.81 -28.91 -13.83
N LEU A 78 23.11 -27.62 -13.60
CA LEU A 78 23.79 -27.15 -12.40
C LEU A 78 22.84 -27.04 -11.20
N LEU A 79 21.56 -26.83 -11.44
CA LEU A 79 20.53 -26.67 -10.41
C LEU A 79 19.24 -27.42 -10.80
N PRO A 80 18.40 -27.78 -9.82
CA PRO A 80 17.04 -28.23 -10.07
C PRO A 80 16.23 -27.18 -10.86
N PRO A 81 15.15 -27.60 -11.54
CA PRO A 81 14.27 -26.69 -12.25
C PRO A 81 13.73 -25.57 -11.36
N PRO A 82 13.42 -24.38 -11.92
CA PRO A 82 12.81 -23.29 -11.16
C PRO A 82 11.55 -23.73 -10.42
N GLY A 83 11.46 -23.37 -9.13
CA GLY A 83 10.33 -23.72 -8.27
C GLY A 83 10.44 -25.11 -7.59
N HIS A 84 11.46 -25.91 -7.90
CA HIS A 84 11.66 -27.18 -7.23
C HIS A 84 11.91 -26.99 -5.72
N PRO A 85 11.38 -27.84 -4.81
CA PRO A 85 11.54 -27.70 -3.37
C PRO A 85 13.00 -27.60 -2.88
N THR A 86 13.93 -28.28 -3.55
CA THR A 86 15.36 -28.26 -3.20
C THR A 86 16.14 -27.14 -3.90
N GLU A 87 15.53 -26.33 -4.75
CA GLU A 87 16.21 -25.29 -5.52
C GLU A 87 17.02 -24.32 -4.65
N TYR A 88 16.43 -23.89 -3.52
CA TYR A 88 17.11 -22.99 -2.59
C TYR A 88 18.37 -23.64 -1.98
N ALA A 89 18.23 -24.84 -1.45
CA ALA A 89 19.34 -25.53 -0.81
C ALA A 89 20.47 -25.83 -1.81
N CYS A 90 20.14 -26.34 -2.99
CA CYS A 90 21.14 -26.63 -4.02
C CYS A 90 21.86 -25.37 -4.50
N ALA A 91 21.13 -24.27 -4.74
CA ALA A 91 21.72 -23.01 -5.17
C ALA A 91 22.63 -22.41 -4.08
N PHE A 92 22.20 -22.49 -2.82
CA PHE A 92 22.98 -21.99 -1.69
C PHE A 92 24.27 -22.78 -1.47
N GLU A 93 24.19 -24.10 -1.53
CA GLU A 93 25.37 -24.98 -1.40
C GLU A 93 26.33 -24.83 -2.59
N ALA A 94 25.83 -24.65 -3.79
CA ALA A 94 26.66 -24.41 -4.98
C ALA A 94 27.46 -23.10 -4.89
N VAL A 95 26.87 -22.04 -4.31
CA VAL A 95 27.57 -20.76 -4.13
C VAL A 95 28.48 -20.78 -2.92
N TYR A 96 28.02 -21.37 -1.80
CA TYR A 96 28.70 -21.45 -0.51
C TYR A 96 28.79 -22.93 -0.04
N PRO A 97 29.81 -23.69 -0.49
CA PRO A 97 29.92 -25.11 -0.16
C PRO A 97 30.10 -25.36 1.34
N SER A 98 30.82 -24.48 2.03
CA SER A 98 31.06 -24.59 3.47
C SER A 98 29.84 -24.17 4.29
N ALA A 99 29.45 -24.96 5.29
CA ALA A 99 28.40 -24.61 6.24
C ALA A 99 28.71 -23.27 6.98
N ALA A 100 30.00 -23.05 7.30
CA ALA A 100 30.45 -21.83 7.95
C ALA A 100 30.22 -20.58 7.06
N ASP A 101 30.46 -20.68 5.74
CA ASP A 101 30.23 -19.57 4.79
C ASP A 101 28.75 -19.31 4.60
N ARG A 102 27.93 -20.36 4.54
CA ARG A 102 26.46 -20.22 4.49
C ARG A 102 25.95 -19.50 5.73
N ARG A 103 26.44 -19.85 6.89
CA ARG A 103 26.11 -19.20 8.15
C ARG A 103 26.49 -17.72 8.14
N LEU A 104 27.73 -17.40 7.75
CA LEU A 104 28.21 -16.02 7.63
C LEU A 104 27.37 -15.18 6.66
N TYR A 105 26.94 -15.78 5.55
CA TYR A 105 26.05 -15.11 4.60
C TYR A 105 24.69 -14.77 5.24
N ILE A 106 24.05 -15.72 5.91
CA ILE A 106 22.77 -15.50 6.57
C ILE A 106 22.91 -14.43 7.67
N ASP A 107 23.94 -14.54 8.54
CA ASP A 107 24.24 -13.55 9.58
C ASP A 107 24.32 -12.14 9.02
N LYS A 108 25.02 -11.99 7.91
CA LYS A 108 25.16 -10.71 7.23
C LYS A 108 23.82 -10.18 6.73
N GLN A 109 22.96 -11.05 6.17
CA GLN A 109 21.64 -10.62 5.69
C GLN A 109 20.72 -10.23 6.85
N VAL A 110 20.70 -11.04 7.90
CA VAL A 110 19.85 -10.81 9.08
C VAL A 110 20.29 -9.58 9.88
N SER A 111 21.60 -9.33 10.02
CA SER A 111 22.14 -8.19 10.78
C SER A 111 21.78 -6.81 10.16
N LEU A 112 21.44 -6.77 8.89
CA LEU A 112 21.00 -5.54 8.20
C LEU A 112 19.51 -5.25 8.41
N GLY A 113 18.76 -6.22 8.94
CA GLY A 113 17.33 -6.13 9.15
C GLY A 113 16.95 -5.13 10.25
N LYS A 114 15.84 -4.45 10.04
CA LYS A 114 15.18 -3.60 11.06
C LYS A 114 13.70 -3.93 11.10
N PRO A 115 13.07 -3.92 12.30
CA PRO A 115 11.64 -4.12 12.38
C PRO A 115 10.89 -3.13 11.49
N SER A 116 10.12 -3.68 10.55
CA SER A 116 9.24 -2.89 9.69
C SER A 116 7.99 -2.47 10.48
N PHE A 117 7.14 -1.69 9.85
CA PHE A 117 5.87 -1.31 10.44
C PHE A 117 5.02 -2.55 10.82
N GLY A 118 4.93 -3.55 9.95
CA GLY A 118 4.19 -4.77 10.25
C GLY A 118 4.70 -5.49 11.48
N HIS A 119 6.03 -5.54 11.66
CA HIS A 119 6.63 -6.09 12.87
C HIS A 119 6.27 -5.29 14.13
N ARG A 120 6.21 -3.96 14.04
CA ARG A 120 5.85 -3.10 15.18
C ARG A 120 4.37 -3.21 15.54
N VAL A 121 3.50 -3.32 14.54
CA VAL A 121 2.07 -3.59 14.80
C VAL A 121 1.90 -4.95 15.47
N LEU A 122 2.52 -6.01 14.92
CA LEU A 122 2.48 -7.35 15.52
C LEU A 122 3.05 -7.35 16.94
N ALA A 123 4.16 -6.68 17.16
CA ALA A 123 4.76 -6.52 18.49
C ALA A 123 3.80 -5.81 19.46
N SER A 124 3.10 -4.78 19.01
CA SER A 124 2.09 -4.09 19.81
C SER A 124 0.92 -5.00 20.17
N LEU A 125 0.50 -5.88 19.25
CA LEU A 125 -0.50 -6.91 19.52
C LEU A 125 0.00 -7.96 20.55
N LEU A 126 1.27 -8.36 20.44
CA LEU A 126 1.88 -9.30 21.38
C LEU A 126 1.94 -8.73 22.80
N VAL A 127 2.51 -7.54 22.96
CA VAL A 127 2.69 -6.94 24.30
C VAL A 127 1.37 -6.51 24.94
N SER A 128 0.33 -6.19 24.15
CA SER A 128 -1.02 -5.91 24.63
C SER A 128 -1.88 -7.16 24.84
N GLY A 129 -1.32 -8.38 24.64
CA GLY A 129 -2.04 -9.64 24.81
C GLY A 129 -3.09 -9.93 23.73
N ARG A 130 -3.08 -9.21 22.61
CA ARG A 130 -4.03 -9.38 21.50
C ARG A 130 -3.57 -10.40 20.44
N ALA A 131 -2.31 -10.81 20.46
CA ALA A 131 -1.77 -11.92 19.68
C ALA A 131 -1.18 -12.96 20.64
N PRO A 132 -1.82 -14.13 20.82
CA PRO A 132 -1.35 -15.13 21.78
C PRO A 132 -0.08 -15.81 21.30
N CYS A 133 0.04 -16.17 20.03
CA CYS A 133 1.23 -16.85 19.54
C CYS A 133 1.56 -16.52 18.09
N VAL A 134 2.86 -16.54 17.83
CA VAL A 134 3.46 -16.38 16.50
C VAL A 134 4.36 -17.58 16.24
N PHE A 135 4.17 -18.21 15.10
CA PHE A 135 5.05 -19.20 14.54
C PHE A 135 5.85 -18.60 13.41
N THR A 136 7.11 -18.94 13.27
CA THR A 136 7.91 -18.44 12.16
C THR A 136 8.94 -19.45 11.68
N THR A 137 9.13 -19.47 10.36
CA THR A 137 10.25 -20.16 9.71
C THR A 137 11.47 -19.25 9.56
N ASN A 138 11.36 -17.97 9.95
CA ASN A 138 12.43 -17.00 9.80
C ASN A 138 13.47 -17.11 10.91
N PHE A 139 14.73 -16.94 10.54
CA PHE A 139 15.85 -16.97 11.47
C PHE A 139 16.12 -15.61 12.13
N ASP A 140 15.55 -14.52 11.58
CA ASP A 140 15.77 -13.18 12.08
C ASP A 140 15.14 -12.93 13.46
N SER A 141 15.55 -11.84 14.09
CA SER A 141 15.05 -11.41 15.40
C SER A 141 14.17 -10.14 15.32
N LEU A 142 13.51 -9.90 14.19
CA LEU A 142 12.74 -8.68 13.97
C LEU A 142 11.53 -8.60 14.91
N VAL A 143 10.84 -9.72 15.14
CA VAL A 143 9.69 -9.78 16.05
C VAL A 143 10.14 -9.55 17.50
N GLU A 144 11.23 -10.19 17.94
CA GLU A 144 11.78 -10.03 19.28
C GLU A 144 12.25 -8.60 19.54
N THR A 145 12.96 -8.02 18.56
CA THR A 145 13.44 -6.64 18.63
C THR A 145 12.25 -5.66 18.72
N ALA A 146 11.25 -5.85 17.86
CA ALA A 146 10.06 -5.02 17.88
C ALA A 146 9.27 -5.14 19.19
N ALA A 147 9.13 -6.37 19.73
CA ALA A 147 8.43 -6.63 20.97
C ALA A 147 9.15 -6.01 22.17
N THR A 148 10.48 -6.04 22.19
CA THR A 148 11.29 -5.39 23.23
C THR A 148 11.04 -3.88 23.22
N LEU A 149 11.10 -3.24 22.05
CA LEU A 149 10.85 -1.80 21.90
C LEU A 149 9.39 -1.43 22.25
N ALA A 150 8.42 -2.23 21.81
CA ALA A 150 7.01 -2.00 22.14
C ALA A 150 6.75 -2.08 23.65
N ARG A 151 7.37 -3.04 24.32
CA ARG A 151 7.21 -3.24 25.77
C ARG A 151 7.77 -2.08 26.58
N GLU A 152 8.82 -1.40 26.11
CA GLU A 152 9.39 -0.23 26.80
C GLU A 152 8.40 0.94 26.86
N VAL A 153 7.60 1.13 25.81
CA VAL A 153 6.67 2.27 25.68
C VAL A 153 5.22 1.92 26.01
N ALA A 154 4.90 0.63 26.11
CA ALA A 154 3.56 0.16 26.46
C ALA A 154 3.13 0.62 27.86
N SER A 155 1.81 0.82 28.04
CA SER A 155 1.24 1.09 29.35
C SER A 155 1.46 -0.09 30.32
N PRO A 156 1.48 0.13 31.64
CA PRO A 156 1.69 -0.98 32.59
C PRO A 156 0.71 -2.14 32.45
N ALA A 157 -0.51 -1.87 31.97
CA ALA A 157 -1.53 -2.90 31.73
C ALA A 157 -1.29 -3.72 30.45
N GLU A 158 -0.42 -3.25 29.55
CA GLU A 158 -0.17 -3.84 28.22
C GLU A 158 1.29 -4.34 28.10
N ARG A 159 1.96 -4.70 29.18
CA ARG A 159 3.39 -5.10 29.21
C ARG A 159 3.60 -6.60 29.27
N ALA A 160 2.91 -7.38 28.46
CA ALA A 160 3.17 -8.81 28.39
C ALA A 160 4.62 -9.10 27.94
N THR A 161 5.23 -10.13 28.52
CA THR A 161 6.60 -10.52 28.21
C THR A 161 6.60 -11.62 27.19
N LEU A 162 7.21 -11.38 26.02
CA LEU A 162 7.32 -12.35 24.95
C LEU A 162 8.17 -13.54 25.41
N THR A 163 7.60 -14.74 25.34
CA THR A 163 8.35 -15.99 25.48
C THR A 163 8.82 -16.44 24.12
N VAL A 164 10.14 -16.56 23.92
CA VAL A 164 10.71 -17.09 22.69
C VAL A 164 11.11 -18.56 22.91
N ALA A 165 10.72 -19.41 21.97
CA ALA A 165 11.10 -20.82 21.93
C ALA A 165 11.58 -21.18 20.52
N ALA A 166 12.78 -21.70 20.43
CA ALA A 166 13.35 -22.24 19.20
C ALA A 166 13.29 -23.78 19.22
N ILE A 167 13.78 -24.41 18.17
CA ILE A 167 13.72 -25.87 17.99
C ILE A 167 14.36 -26.65 19.16
N ASP A 168 15.41 -26.11 19.77
CA ASP A 168 16.11 -26.65 20.92
C ASP A 168 15.29 -26.57 22.22
N ASN A 169 14.18 -25.84 22.24
CA ASN A 169 13.39 -25.60 23.43
C ASN A 169 11.86 -25.78 23.20
N ALA A 170 11.48 -26.77 22.40
CA ALA A 170 10.08 -27.09 22.09
C ALA A 170 9.23 -27.40 23.34
N VAL A 171 9.86 -27.95 24.39
CA VAL A 171 9.20 -28.21 25.69
C VAL A 171 8.68 -26.92 26.31
N ARG A 172 9.41 -25.82 26.19
CA ARG A 172 8.97 -24.50 26.66
C ARG A 172 7.76 -24.01 25.91
N ALA A 173 7.75 -24.16 24.56
CA ALA A 173 6.62 -23.79 23.73
C ALA A 173 5.35 -24.60 24.07
N LEU A 174 5.48 -25.92 24.24
CA LEU A 174 4.37 -26.79 24.66
C LEU A 174 3.82 -26.40 26.04
N ARG A 175 4.69 -26.04 26.98
CA ARG A 175 4.26 -25.55 28.29
C ARG A 175 3.46 -24.26 28.16
N CYS A 176 3.96 -23.28 27.40
CA CYS A 176 3.24 -22.01 27.15
C CYS A 176 1.86 -22.27 26.57
N LEU A 177 1.74 -23.15 25.56
CA LEU A 177 0.45 -23.53 24.99
C LEU A 177 -0.48 -24.13 26.05
N ARG A 178 -0.01 -25.08 26.85
CA ARG A 178 -0.83 -25.79 27.86
C ARG A 178 -1.27 -24.89 29.02
N GLN A 179 -0.43 -23.96 29.40
CA GLN A 179 -0.67 -23.06 30.54
C GLN A 179 -1.31 -21.74 30.14
N ASN A 180 -1.52 -21.49 28.83
CA ASN A 180 -1.96 -20.21 28.25
C ASN A 180 -1.05 -19.05 28.67
N ASP A 181 0.27 -19.31 28.67
CA ASP A 181 1.31 -18.33 29.04
C ASP A 181 1.72 -17.52 27.79
N TRP A 182 0.96 -16.52 27.49
CA TRP A 182 1.11 -15.67 26.30
C TRP A 182 1.83 -14.37 26.57
N PRO A 183 2.47 -13.74 25.56
CA PRO A 183 2.62 -14.20 24.17
C PRO A 183 3.80 -15.15 23.96
N LEU A 184 3.66 -16.04 22.96
CA LEU A 184 4.67 -17.00 22.54
C LEU A 184 5.16 -16.68 21.12
N LEU A 185 6.47 -16.65 20.90
CA LEU A 185 7.09 -16.75 19.58
C LEU A 185 7.81 -18.11 19.45
N ALA A 186 7.37 -18.93 18.51
CA ALA A 186 7.94 -20.24 18.23
C ALA A 186 8.68 -20.26 16.89
N LYS A 187 10.00 -20.42 16.91
CA LYS A 187 10.86 -20.53 15.72
C LYS A 187 10.96 -21.99 15.29
N ILE A 188 10.26 -22.37 14.22
CA ILE A 188 10.08 -23.76 13.80
C ILE A 188 11.40 -24.37 13.29
N HIS A 189 12.20 -23.59 12.56
CA HIS A 189 13.48 -24.04 12.01
C HIS A 189 14.69 -23.73 12.90
N GLY A 190 14.44 -23.30 14.12
CA GLY A 190 15.48 -22.94 15.07
C GLY A 190 15.90 -21.48 14.99
N ASP A 191 16.73 -21.10 15.95
CA ASP A 191 17.47 -19.85 15.91
C ASP A 191 18.82 -20.12 15.26
N PHE A 192 19.24 -19.21 14.39
CA PHE A 192 20.51 -19.28 13.70
C PHE A 192 21.72 -19.45 14.64
N GLN A 193 21.58 -19.07 15.92
CA GLN A 193 22.63 -19.19 16.95
C GLN A 193 22.72 -20.57 17.57
N SER A 194 21.77 -21.47 17.39
CA SER A 194 21.67 -22.74 18.11
C SER A 194 22.52 -23.90 17.53
N GLU A 195 23.13 -23.75 16.35
CA GLU A 195 23.92 -24.80 15.71
C GLU A 195 25.29 -25.11 16.39
N ASP A 196 25.68 -24.38 17.42
CA ASP A 196 26.95 -24.64 18.14
C ASP A 196 26.87 -25.75 19.20
N LEU A 197 25.70 -26.29 19.45
CA LEU A 197 25.54 -27.40 20.40
C LEU A 197 25.32 -28.72 19.65
N LYS A 198 26.33 -29.52 19.65
CA LYS A 198 26.46 -30.93 19.23
C LYS A 198 25.14 -31.71 19.39
N ASN A 199 24.31 -31.73 18.35
CA ASN A 199 23.15 -32.61 18.35
C ASN A 199 23.33 -33.67 17.28
N THR A 200 23.04 -34.90 17.63
CA THR A 200 22.99 -36.02 16.68
C THR A 200 21.81 -35.79 15.73
N ARG A 201 21.84 -36.42 14.55
CA ARG A 201 20.72 -36.38 13.58
C ARG A 201 19.38 -36.76 14.24
N ASP A 202 19.40 -37.70 15.17
CA ASP A 202 18.20 -38.21 15.86
C ASP A 202 17.65 -37.19 16.86
N GLU A 203 18.49 -36.41 17.53
CA GLU A 203 18.06 -35.33 18.44
C GLU A 203 17.44 -34.16 17.66
N LEU A 204 18.02 -33.77 16.51
CA LEU A 204 17.47 -32.76 15.63
C LEU A 204 16.09 -33.17 15.05
N GLN A 205 15.94 -34.45 14.66
CA GLN A 205 14.64 -34.98 14.22
C GLN A 205 13.60 -34.98 15.33
N ALA A 206 13.97 -35.37 16.54
CA ALA A 206 13.07 -35.37 17.69
C ALA A 206 12.63 -33.96 18.10
N GLN A 207 13.53 -32.99 18.02
CA GLN A 207 13.26 -31.59 18.32
C GLN A 207 12.34 -30.96 17.24
N ASP A 208 12.58 -31.27 15.97
CA ASP A 208 11.72 -30.84 14.85
C ASP A 208 10.30 -31.43 15.00
N GLU A 209 10.19 -32.71 15.35
CA GLU A 209 8.89 -33.35 15.63
C GLU A 209 8.16 -32.70 16.82
N ALA A 210 8.90 -32.37 17.89
CA ALA A 210 8.34 -31.69 19.04
C ALA A 210 7.79 -30.28 18.69
N MET A 211 8.53 -29.51 17.87
CA MET A 211 8.07 -28.19 17.43
C MET A 211 6.88 -28.27 16.47
N ARG A 212 6.80 -29.30 15.63
CA ARG A 212 5.64 -29.59 14.79
C ARG A 212 4.40 -29.89 15.64
N LYS A 213 4.54 -30.62 16.74
CA LYS A 213 3.43 -30.85 17.71
C LYS A 213 2.96 -29.54 18.33
N VAL A 214 3.86 -28.59 18.59
CA VAL A 214 3.50 -27.24 19.08
C VAL A 214 2.59 -26.53 18.05
N LEU A 215 2.98 -26.54 16.79
CA LEU A 215 2.19 -25.92 15.71
C LEU A 215 0.82 -26.61 15.55
N SER A 216 0.78 -27.95 15.49
CA SER A 216 -0.44 -28.72 15.39
C SER A 216 -1.40 -28.45 16.55
N GLU A 217 -0.91 -28.37 17.78
CA GLU A 217 -1.71 -28.05 18.95
C GLU A 217 -2.26 -26.62 18.92
N ALA A 218 -1.50 -25.65 18.38
CA ALA A 218 -1.98 -24.29 18.19
C ALA A 218 -3.08 -24.21 17.12
N CYS A 219 -2.97 -24.99 16.04
CA CYS A 219 -3.99 -25.08 14.98
C CYS A 219 -5.35 -25.61 15.49
N ARG A 220 -5.37 -26.32 16.61
CA ARG A 220 -6.60 -26.76 17.29
C ARG A 220 -7.26 -25.69 18.16
N ARG A 221 -6.53 -24.62 18.47
CA ARG A 221 -6.99 -23.59 19.43
C ARG A 221 -7.29 -22.26 18.77
N PHE A 222 -6.63 -21.97 17.67
CA PHE A 222 -6.65 -20.66 17.05
C PHE A 222 -7.00 -20.73 15.58
N ALA A 223 -7.62 -19.67 15.09
CA ALA A 223 -7.60 -19.35 13.68
C ALA A 223 -6.15 -19.06 13.26
N LEU A 224 -5.79 -19.35 12.02
CA LEU A 224 -4.42 -19.16 11.54
C LEU A 224 -4.34 -18.04 10.51
N ILE A 225 -3.48 -17.05 10.78
CA ILE A 225 -3.10 -16.01 9.82
C ILE A 225 -1.73 -16.35 9.27
N VAL A 226 -1.62 -16.56 7.96
CA VAL A 226 -0.35 -16.87 7.30
C VAL A 226 0.12 -15.66 6.50
N VAL A 227 1.31 -15.15 6.83
CA VAL A 227 1.88 -13.92 6.23
C VAL A 227 3.27 -14.18 5.67
N GLY A 228 3.48 -13.88 4.40
CA GLY A 228 4.79 -13.96 3.77
C GLY A 228 5.39 -15.36 3.68
N TYR A 229 4.57 -16.39 3.80
CA TYR A 229 4.98 -17.78 3.67
C TYR A 229 4.50 -18.35 2.32
N SER A 230 5.43 -18.95 1.58
CA SER A 230 5.15 -19.42 0.21
C SER A 230 4.55 -20.84 0.13
N GLY A 231 4.61 -21.63 1.21
CA GLY A 231 4.19 -23.03 1.19
C GLY A 231 5.19 -24.01 0.58
N ARG A 232 6.43 -23.60 0.30
CA ARG A 232 7.45 -24.50 -0.30
C ARG A 232 8.00 -25.56 0.67
N ASP A 233 7.92 -25.31 1.95
CA ASP A 233 8.39 -26.26 2.94
C ASP A 233 7.36 -27.37 3.16
N THR A 234 7.67 -28.53 2.58
CA THR A 234 6.81 -29.72 2.66
C THR A 234 6.57 -30.17 4.10
N SER A 235 7.55 -29.96 5.00
CA SER A 235 7.42 -30.39 6.39
C SER A 235 6.36 -29.58 7.13
N VAL A 236 6.35 -28.26 6.93
CA VAL A 236 5.34 -27.37 7.50
C VAL A 236 3.97 -27.59 6.85
N MET A 237 3.92 -27.73 5.52
CA MET A 237 2.67 -27.99 4.81
C MET A 237 2.01 -29.33 5.24
N ASN A 238 2.81 -30.35 5.50
CA ASN A 238 2.31 -31.62 6.04
C ASN A 238 1.70 -31.44 7.44
N VAL A 239 2.36 -30.71 8.34
CA VAL A 239 1.80 -30.43 9.68
C VAL A 239 0.48 -29.66 9.60
N LEU A 240 0.40 -28.67 8.71
CA LEU A 240 -0.85 -27.93 8.50
C LEU A 240 -1.93 -28.81 7.89
N GLY A 241 -1.57 -29.71 6.96
CA GLY A 241 -2.46 -30.71 6.38
C GLY A 241 -2.97 -31.72 7.42
N ASP A 242 -2.05 -32.31 8.20
CA ASP A 242 -2.39 -33.25 9.26
C ASP A 242 -3.28 -32.60 10.34
N ALA A 243 -3.13 -31.30 10.57
CA ALA A 243 -3.97 -30.56 11.51
C ALA A 243 -5.43 -30.48 11.06
N LEU A 244 -5.72 -30.52 9.76
CA LEU A 244 -7.10 -30.52 9.22
C LEU A 244 -7.92 -31.75 9.69
N ASP A 245 -7.27 -32.88 9.93
CA ASP A 245 -7.93 -34.12 10.33
C ASP A 245 -8.40 -34.10 11.80
N SER A 246 -8.16 -33.02 12.51
CA SER A 246 -8.57 -32.84 13.91
C SER A 246 -9.99 -32.31 14.01
N GLU A 247 -10.78 -32.79 14.96
CA GLU A 247 -12.19 -32.45 15.16
C GLU A 247 -12.41 -30.93 15.40
N ASP A 248 -11.43 -30.24 16.02
CA ASP A 248 -11.44 -28.80 16.33
C ASP A 248 -10.44 -28.00 15.49
N ALA A 249 -10.15 -28.42 14.25
CA ALA A 249 -9.14 -27.78 13.43
C ALA A 249 -9.49 -26.33 13.08
N PHE A 250 -8.55 -25.43 13.32
CA PHE A 250 -8.61 -24.01 12.96
C PHE A 250 -9.92 -23.30 13.35
N PRO A 251 -10.29 -23.27 14.63
CA PRO A 251 -11.51 -22.60 15.08
C PRO A 251 -11.47 -21.11 14.71
N GLY A 252 -12.35 -20.68 13.82
CA GLY A 252 -12.32 -19.32 13.23
C GLY A 252 -11.66 -19.23 11.87
N GLY A 253 -11.05 -20.30 11.36
CA GLY A 253 -10.62 -20.45 9.96
C GLY A 253 -9.15 -20.16 9.70
N ILE A 254 -8.80 -20.20 8.42
CA ILE A 254 -7.46 -19.99 7.89
C ILE A 254 -7.49 -18.76 6.98
N TYR A 255 -6.51 -17.87 7.13
CA TYR A 255 -6.36 -16.63 6.36
C TYR A 255 -4.97 -16.56 5.77
N TRP A 256 -4.88 -16.84 4.48
CA TRP A 256 -3.61 -16.87 3.76
C TRP A 256 -3.39 -15.58 2.99
N MET A 257 -2.34 -14.85 3.37
CA MET A 257 -2.00 -13.58 2.75
C MET A 257 -1.21 -13.81 1.47
N THR A 258 -1.62 -13.16 0.37
CA THR A 258 -0.89 -13.16 -0.90
C THR A 258 -1.01 -11.82 -1.60
N ARG A 259 -0.08 -11.52 -2.50
CA ARG A 259 -0.18 -10.36 -3.39
C ARG A 259 -1.12 -10.60 -4.56
N ASP A 260 -1.12 -11.84 -5.05
CA ASP A 260 -1.92 -12.29 -6.16
C ASP A 260 -2.32 -13.75 -5.90
N ALA A 261 -3.61 -14.02 -5.95
CA ALA A 261 -4.13 -15.37 -5.76
C ALA A 261 -3.68 -16.35 -6.86
N SER A 262 -3.39 -15.84 -8.05
CA SER A 262 -2.92 -16.65 -9.18
C SER A 262 -1.46 -17.12 -9.02
N GLU A 263 -0.68 -16.50 -8.13
CA GLU A 263 0.71 -16.86 -7.85
C GLU A 263 0.87 -17.87 -6.71
N LEU A 264 -0.24 -18.32 -6.11
CA LEU A 264 -0.19 -19.33 -5.05
C LEU A 264 0.31 -20.67 -5.59
N LEU A 265 1.20 -21.31 -4.81
CA LEU A 265 1.67 -22.65 -5.17
C LEU A 265 0.51 -23.67 -5.13
N PRO A 266 0.56 -24.71 -5.99
CA PRO A 266 -0.46 -25.75 -6.04
C PRO A 266 -0.69 -26.44 -4.69
N GLU A 267 0.34 -26.60 -3.87
CA GLU A 267 0.27 -27.18 -2.53
C GLU A 267 -0.57 -26.32 -1.59
N VAL A 268 -0.42 -25.00 -1.65
CA VAL A 268 -1.21 -24.05 -0.84
C VAL A 268 -2.65 -24.05 -1.30
N THR A 269 -2.87 -23.99 -2.61
CA THR A 269 -4.23 -24.04 -3.19
C THR A 269 -4.96 -25.31 -2.75
N ARG A 270 -4.30 -26.46 -2.88
CA ARG A 270 -4.83 -27.78 -2.47
C ARG A 270 -5.16 -27.81 -0.97
N PHE A 271 -4.27 -27.26 -0.13
CA PHE A 271 -4.48 -27.19 1.32
C PHE A 271 -5.73 -26.35 1.66
N LEU A 272 -5.90 -25.17 1.05
CA LEU A 272 -7.05 -24.30 1.28
C LEU A 272 -8.36 -24.92 0.75
N GLU A 273 -8.32 -25.60 -0.39
CA GLU A 273 -9.46 -26.34 -0.95
C GLU A 273 -9.86 -27.51 -0.05
N GLN A 274 -8.89 -28.27 0.44
CA GLN A 274 -9.12 -29.39 1.37
C GLN A 274 -9.73 -28.88 2.69
N ALA A 275 -9.23 -27.78 3.26
CA ALA A 275 -9.81 -27.16 4.44
C ALA A 275 -11.27 -26.76 4.21
N ASN A 276 -11.58 -26.10 3.09
CA ASN A 276 -12.94 -25.73 2.75
C ASN A 276 -13.85 -26.95 2.54
N ALA A 277 -13.34 -28.04 1.94
CA ALA A 277 -14.09 -29.28 1.76
C ALA A 277 -14.44 -29.97 3.09
N GLN A 278 -13.62 -29.77 4.13
CA GLN A 278 -13.87 -30.26 5.49
C GLN A 278 -14.71 -29.29 6.35
N GLY A 279 -15.21 -28.19 5.75
CA GLY A 279 -16.05 -27.20 6.44
C GLY A 279 -15.26 -26.14 7.23
N ILE A 280 -13.93 -26.10 7.12
CA ILE A 280 -13.09 -25.09 7.73
C ILE A 280 -13.05 -23.87 6.80
N SER A 281 -13.39 -22.68 7.31
CA SER A 281 -13.37 -21.45 6.51
C SER A 281 -11.94 -21.06 6.14
N ALA A 282 -11.49 -21.42 4.94
CA ALA A 282 -10.18 -21.06 4.43
C ALA A 282 -10.28 -19.95 3.38
N ASN A 283 -9.63 -18.83 3.64
CA ASN A 283 -9.75 -17.62 2.86
C ASN A 283 -8.38 -17.12 2.40
N ILE A 284 -8.34 -16.68 1.15
CA ILE A 284 -7.22 -15.89 0.62
C ILE A 284 -7.49 -14.43 0.95
N VAL A 285 -6.49 -13.74 1.48
CA VAL A 285 -6.54 -12.30 1.75
C VAL A 285 -5.51 -11.60 0.89
N GLU A 286 -5.97 -10.77 -0.05
CA GLU A 286 -5.08 -10.04 -0.93
C GLU A 286 -4.54 -8.77 -0.27
N CYS A 287 -3.22 -8.66 -0.22
CA CYS A 287 -2.49 -7.47 0.21
C CYS A 287 -1.09 -7.44 -0.43
N GLN A 288 -0.54 -6.26 -0.62
CA GLN A 288 0.75 -6.10 -1.31
C GLN A 288 1.95 -6.56 -0.48
N ASN A 289 1.90 -6.37 0.83
CA ASN A 289 2.97 -6.74 1.75
C ASN A 289 2.47 -6.81 3.20
N PHE A 290 3.34 -7.27 4.09
CA PHE A 290 3.05 -7.38 5.51
C PHE A 290 2.70 -6.03 6.16
N ASP A 291 3.34 -4.96 5.75
CA ASP A 291 3.12 -3.63 6.31
C ASP A 291 1.73 -3.07 5.96
N GLU A 292 1.25 -3.29 4.73
CA GLU A 292 -0.11 -2.91 4.33
C GLU A 292 -1.16 -3.69 5.13
N PHE A 293 -0.99 -5.00 5.22
CA PHE A 293 -1.88 -5.85 6.01
C PHE A 293 -1.94 -5.44 7.48
N ALA A 294 -0.78 -5.20 8.07
CA ALA A 294 -0.69 -4.74 9.45
C ALA A 294 -1.30 -3.35 9.65
N GLY A 295 -1.23 -2.49 8.62
CA GLY A 295 -1.89 -1.18 8.60
C GLY A 295 -3.40 -1.29 8.72
N ASP A 296 -4.02 -2.16 7.91
CA ASP A 296 -5.46 -2.40 7.99
C ASP A 296 -5.88 -2.91 9.40
N ILE A 297 -5.05 -3.74 10.03
CA ILE A 297 -5.29 -4.23 11.41
C ILE A 297 -5.11 -3.09 12.42
N ALA A 298 -4.07 -2.28 12.28
CA ALA A 298 -3.81 -1.17 13.20
C ALA A 298 -4.94 -0.12 13.17
N ASP A 299 -5.51 0.12 11.99
CA ASP A 299 -6.64 1.03 11.82
C ASP A 299 -7.95 0.50 12.44
N ALA A 300 -8.09 -0.81 12.55
CA ALA A 300 -9.27 -1.46 13.11
C ALA A 300 -9.22 -1.60 14.65
N LEU A 301 -8.10 -1.29 15.27
CA LEU A 301 -7.86 -1.47 16.72
C LEU A 301 -7.43 -0.16 17.37
N GLU A 302 -7.79 -0.03 18.64
CA GLU A 302 -7.28 1.05 19.50
C GLU A 302 -6.04 0.56 20.27
N PHE A 303 -4.97 1.34 20.25
CA PHE A 303 -3.75 1.13 21.01
C PHE A 303 -3.51 2.28 21.98
N SER A 304 -2.76 2.04 23.04
CA SER A 304 -2.30 3.12 23.92
C SER A 304 -1.36 4.09 23.18
N GLU A 305 -1.27 5.32 23.66
CA GLU A 305 -0.50 6.40 23.02
C GLU A 305 0.96 5.99 22.76
N GLY A 306 1.61 5.34 23.74
CA GLY A 306 2.98 4.85 23.57
C GLY A 306 3.12 3.79 22.47
N LEU A 307 2.15 2.88 22.33
CA LEU A 307 2.14 1.89 21.25
C LEU A 307 1.85 2.52 19.89
N ILE A 308 0.97 3.52 19.82
CA ILE A 308 0.74 4.30 18.60
C ILE A 308 2.03 4.98 18.13
N GLU A 309 2.75 5.63 19.06
CA GLU A 309 4.02 6.27 18.75
C GLU A 309 5.09 5.25 18.29
N HIS A 310 5.14 4.09 18.95
CA HIS A 310 6.01 2.98 18.55
C HIS A 310 5.69 2.50 17.12
N ILE A 311 4.42 2.31 16.79
CA ILE A 311 3.98 1.89 15.45
C ILE A 311 4.37 2.95 14.40
N ARG A 312 4.08 4.23 14.66
CA ARG A 312 4.39 5.36 13.78
C ARG A 312 5.89 5.54 13.51
N GLY A 313 6.73 5.20 14.47
CA GLY A 313 8.19 5.33 14.35
C GLY A 313 8.82 4.44 13.27
N ALA A 314 8.06 3.56 12.62
CA ALA A 314 8.49 2.78 11.47
C ALA A 314 7.51 2.84 10.29
N GLU A 315 6.70 3.89 10.23
CA GLU A 315 5.92 4.13 9.02
C GLU A 315 6.87 4.14 7.81
N PRO A 316 6.58 3.35 6.77
CA PRO A 316 7.41 3.37 5.58
C PRO A 316 7.40 4.77 5.02
N GLU A 317 8.58 5.28 4.73
CA GLU A 317 8.68 6.44 3.87
C GLU A 317 7.92 6.16 2.57
N PRO A 318 7.18 7.16 2.04
CA PRO A 318 6.42 6.98 0.81
C PRO A 318 7.33 6.45 -0.29
N PHE A 319 7.05 5.24 -0.72
CA PHE A 319 7.89 4.52 -1.68
C PHE A 319 7.55 4.97 -3.09
N LEU A 320 8.44 5.73 -3.71
CA LEU A 320 8.43 5.91 -5.15
C LEU A 320 8.97 4.63 -5.80
N ARG A 321 8.08 3.76 -6.33
CA ARG A 321 8.54 2.73 -7.24
C ARG A 321 9.11 3.40 -8.48
N LEU A 322 10.43 3.40 -8.59
CA LEU A 322 11.08 3.71 -9.85
C LEU A 322 10.78 2.54 -10.79
N ALA A 323 10.20 2.81 -11.95
CA ALA A 323 10.18 1.83 -13.02
C ALA A 323 11.62 1.43 -13.32
N ALA A 324 11.87 0.14 -13.47
CA ALA A 324 13.15 -0.31 -14.01
C ALA A 324 13.37 0.38 -15.37
N MET A 325 14.55 0.96 -15.56
CA MET A 325 14.89 1.51 -16.87
C MET A 325 14.87 0.36 -17.89
N PRO A 326 14.21 0.51 -19.04
CA PRO A 326 14.26 -0.52 -20.07
C PRO A 326 15.70 -0.78 -20.47
N SER A 327 16.06 -2.04 -20.65
CA SER A 327 17.37 -2.39 -21.20
C SER A 327 17.54 -1.75 -22.58
N HIS A 328 18.79 -1.46 -22.98
CA HIS A 328 19.09 -0.84 -24.29
C HIS A 328 18.55 -1.63 -25.51
N GLU A 329 18.22 -2.88 -25.33
CA GLU A 329 17.68 -3.78 -26.36
C GLU A 329 16.14 -3.92 -26.31
N ALA A 330 15.49 -3.52 -25.21
CA ALA A 330 14.05 -3.50 -25.12
C ALA A 330 13.47 -2.39 -26.00
N ARG A 331 12.29 -2.63 -26.59
CA ARG A 331 11.54 -1.64 -27.35
C ARG A 331 11.61 -0.27 -26.69
N ARG A 332 11.86 0.77 -27.48
CA ARG A 332 11.99 2.17 -27.02
C ARG A 332 10.64 2.76 -26.57
N ASP A 333 9.93 2.05 -25.73
CA ASP A 333 8.69 2.54 -25.18
C ASP A 333 9.00 3.50 -24.05
N PRO A 334 8.49 4.74 -24.08
CA PRO A 334 8.75 5.69 -23.03
C PRO A 334 8.12 5.20 -21.71
N ILE A 335 8.87 5.25 -20.63
CA ILE A 335 8.37 4.98 -19.29
C ILE A 335 7.65 6.22 -18.77
N LEU A 336 6.41 6.06 -18.36
CA LEU A 336 5.67 7.09 -17.68
C LEU A 336 5.70 6.86 -16.19
N ARG A 337 6.11 7.88 -15.50
CA ARG A 337 6.05 7.94 -14.07
C ARG A 337 4.75 8.60 -13.65
N PHE A 338 3.93 7.88 -12.91
CA PHE A 338 2.74 8.42 -12.27
C PHE A 338 2.99 8.54 -10.78
N SER A 339 2.75 9.72 -10.26
CA SER A 339 2.64 9.93 -8.83
C SER A 339 1.21 9.67 -8.43
N ALA A 340 0.98 8.82 -7.46
CA ALA A 340 -0.36 8.40 -7.11
C ALA A 340 -0.49 8.10 -5.62
N VAL A 341 -1.69 8.31 -5.10
CA VAL A 341 -2.11 7.89 -3.77
C VAL A 341 -3.21 6.86 -3.94
N ARG A 342 -3.09 5.70 -3.29
CA ARG A 342 -4.09 4.64 -3.39
C ARG A 342 -5.36 5.03 -2.65
N LEU A 343 -6.50 4.80 -3.27
CA LEU A 343 -7.81 4.94 -2.66
C LEU A 343 -8.33 3.54 -2.34
N SER A 344 -8.36 3.19 -1.06
CA SER A 344 -8.83 1.87 -0.63
C SER A 344 -10.35 1.80 -0.52
N ASN A 345 -11.04 2.94 -0.52
CA ASN A 345 -12.49 3.00 -0.58
C ASN A 345 -12.97 4.26 -1.32
N LEU A 346 -14.05 4.11 -2.06
CA LEU A 346 -14.77 5.19 -2.74
C LEU A 346 -16.23 5.19 -2.30
N PRO A 347 -16.93 6.33 -2.35
CA PRO A 347 -18.38 6.35 -2.21
C PRO A 347 -19.04 5.45 -3.25
N THR A 348 -19.92 4.58 -2.82
CA THR A 348 -20.65 3.64 -3.69
C THR A 348 -22.08 4.10 -3.99
N VAL A 349 -22.59 5.09 -3.26
CA VAL A 349 -23.93 5.64 -3.42
C VAL A 349 -23.91 7.16 -3.30
N ALA A 350 -24.85 7.81 -3.97
CA ALA A 350 -25.13 9.23 -3.82
C ALA A 350 -26.63 9.44 -3.59
N ARG A 351 -27.02 10.61 -3.11
CA ARG A 351 -28.43 11.00 -3.04
C ARG A 351 -28.99 11.16 -4.44
N ARG A 352 -30.23 10.72 -4.64
CA ARG A 352 -30.99 10.96 -5.83
C ARG A 352 -32.10 11.97 -5.54
N PHE A 353 -32.26 12.94 -6.42
CA PHE A 353 -33.38 13.87 -6.38
C PHE A 353 -33.89 14.19 -7.78
N GLU A 354 -35.11 14.67 -7.85
CA GLU A 354 -35.81 15.06 -9.08
C GLU A 354 -36.24 16.54 -8.97
N LEU A 355 -36.36 17.21 -10.11
CA LEU A 355 -36.79 18.59 -10.16
C LEU A 355 -38.18 18.67 -10.84
N GLY A 356 -39.06 19.48 -10.28
CA GLY A 356 -40.37 19.77 -10.89
C GLY A 356 -40.29 20.69 -12.11
N ARG A 357 -39.12 21.31 -12.35
CA ARG A 357 -38.82 22.16 -13.50
C ARG A 357 -37.50 21.78 -14.13
N PRO A 358 -37.39 21.83 -15.47
CA PRO A 358 -36.12 21.64 -16.17
C PRO A 358 -35.10 22.68 -15.70
N ALA A 359 -33.84 22.24 -15.55
CA ALA A 359 -32.72 23.10 -15.18
C ALA A 359 -31.43 22.59 -15.78
N GLU A 360 -30.48 23.46 -16.04
CA GLU A 360 -29.14 23.12 -16.45
C GLU A 360 -28.20 22.96 -15.24
N VAL A 361 -27.17 22.12 -15.37
CA VAL A 361 -26.16 21.88 -14.32
C VAL A 361 -25.55 23.20 -13.83
N LEU A 362 -25.28 24.13 -14.76
CA LEU A 362 -24.65 25.41 -14.44
C LEU A 362 -25.56 26.29 -13.59
N GLU A 363 -26.86 26.32 -13.89
CA GLU A 363 -27.84 27.07 -13.12
C GLU A 363 -27.94 26.55 -11.69
N LEU A 364 -28.07 25.23 -11.53
CA LEU A 364 -28.17 24.63 -10.21
C LEU A 364 -26.87 24.81 -9.39
N ARG A 365 -25.72 24.67 -10.01
CA ARG A 365 -24.44 24.97 -9.37
C ARG A 365 -24.31 26.44 -8.96
N THR A 366 -24.91 27.35 -9.71
CA THR A 366 -24.93 28.76 -9.37
C THR A 366 -25.85 29.01 -8.18
N LYS A 367 -27.04 28.41 -8.16
CA LYS A 367 -27.98 28.51 -7.04
C LYS A 367 -27.37 27.91 -5.75
N LEU A 368 -26.75 26.76 -5.82
CA LEU A 368 -26.04 26.17 -4.67
C LEU A 368 -24.97 27.13 -4.11
N ARG A 369 -24.22 27.81 -4.97
CA ARG A 369 -23.22 28.82 -4.56
C ARG A 369 -23.83 30.06 -3.93
N GLU A 370 -24.90 30.61 -4.56
CA GLU A 370 -25.62 31.76 -4.04
C GLU A 370 -26.16 31.52 -2.62
N HIS A 371 -26.68 30.33 -2.37
CA HIS A 371 -27.22 29.94 -1.08
C HIS A 371 -26.15 29.34 -0.10
N LYS A 372 -24.86 29.34 -0.51
CA LYS A 372 -23.76 28.76 0.23
C LYS A 372 -24.03 27.30 0.65
N ALA A 373 -24.81 26.58 -0.17
CA ALA A 373 -25.13 25.18 0.07
C ALA A 373 -23.91 24.29 -0.19
N LYS A 374 -23.63 23.42 0.75
CA LYS A 374 -22.50 22.49 0.70
C LYS A 374 -22.91 21.21 -0.03
N ALA A 375 -23.08 21.30 -1.33
CA ALA A 375 -23.47 20.17 -2.17
C ALA A 375 -22.66 20.10 -3.47
N ILE A 376 -22.50 18.87 -3.97
CA ILE A 376 -21.90 18.55 -5.27
C ILE A 376 -22.96 17.78 -6.05
N ILE A 377 -23.24 18.17 -7.28
CA ILE A 377 -24.32 17.60 -8.08
C ILE A 377 -23.86 17.14 -9.45
N ALA A 378 -24.52 16.11 -9.98
CA ALA A 378 -24.40 15.63 -11.35
C ALA A 378 -25.77 15.30 -11.92
N ALA A 379 -25.94 15.53 -13.22
CA ALA A 379 -27.16 15.15 -13.93
C ALA A 379 -27.14 13.66 -14.30
N VAL A 380 -28.26 12.97 -14.11
CA VAL A 380 -28.41 11.53 -14.38
C VAL A 380 -29.72 11.30 -15.14
N GLY A 381 -29.68 11.41 -16.44
CA GLY A 381 -30.89 11.34 -17.27
C GLY A 381 -31.89 12.44 -16.92
N LYS A 382 -33.05 12.06 -16.37
CA LYS A 382 -34.08 13.00 -15.90
C LYS A 382 -34.00 13.33 -14.40
N SER A 383 -33.06 12.71 -13.68
CA SER A 383 -32.83 12.90 -12.24
C SER A 383 -31.44 13.48 -11.99
N TRP A 384 -31.13 13.73 -10.72
CA TRP A 384 -29.90 14.32 -10.26
C TRP A 384 -29.30 13.46 -9.17
N ALA A 385 -27.99 13.32 -9.20
CA ALA A 385 -27.23 12.72 -8.12
C ALA A 385 -26.49 13.80 -7.32
N ALA A 386 -26.40 13.64 -6.01
CA ALA A 386 -25.73 14.61 -5.15
C ALA A 386 -25.00 13.95 -3.98
N PHE A 387 -23.91 14.60 -3.57
CA PHE A 387 -23.38 14.56 -2.21
C PHE A 387 -23.75 15.85 -1.49
N GLY A 388 -24.19 15.78 -0.25
CA GLY A 388 -24.55 16.95 0.54
C GLY A 388 -25.79 16.72 1.41
N SER A 389 -26.06 17.71 2.28
CA SER A 389 -27.22 17.69 3.17
C SER A 389 -28.52 17.85 2.37
N ASP A 390 -29.52 17.02 2.69
CA ASP A 390 -30.85 17.11 2.10
C ASP A 390 -31.46 18.51 2.29
N THR A 391 -31.32 19.05 3.51
CA THR A 391 -31.81 20.37 3.87
C THR A 391 -31.18 21.48 3.00
N ASP A 392 -29.88 21.41 2.75
CA ASP A 392 -29.17 22.39 1.94
C ASP A 392 -29.58 22.31 0.48
N ILE A 393 -29.72 21.09 -0.06
CA ILE A 393 -30.14 20.85 -1.44
C ILE A 393 -31.56 21.37 -1.65
N LEU A 394 -32.49 20.97 -0.78
CA LEU A 394 -33.89 21.40 -0.88
C LEU A 394 -34.04 22.91 -0.77
N ARG A 395 -33.39 23.55 0.19
CA ARG A 395 -33.43 25.00 0.40
C ARG A 395 -32.84 25.78 -0.77
N ALA A 396 -31.66 25.37 -1.25
CA ALA A 396 -30.96 26.09 -2.30
C ALA A 396 -31.62 25.97 -3.67
N LEU A 397 -32.34 24.87 -3.91
CA LEU A 397 -32.99 24.56 -5.18
C LEU A 397 -34.52 24.71 -5.11
N ASP A 398 -35.07 25.31 -4.07
CA ASP A 398 -36.53 25.45 -3.86
C ASP A 398 -37.31 25.97 -5.09
N SER A 399 -36.75 26.95 -5.81
CA SER A 399 -37.32 27.48 -7.04
C SER A 399 -37.51 26.44 -8.17
N TYR A 400 -36.82 25.29 -8.08
CA TYR A 400 -36.93 24.20 -9.04
C TYR A 400 -37.78 23.03 -8.51
N GLN A 401 -38.41 23.17 -7.34
CA GLN A 401 -39.26 22.17 -6.68
C GLN A 401 -38.57 20.82 -6.54
N PRO A 402 -37.45 20.75 -5.84
CA PRO A 402 -36.69 19.51 -5.68
C PRO A 402 -37.46 18.50 -4.82
N ARG A 403 -37.42 17.24 -5.22
CA ARG A 403 -37.98 16.11 -4.46
C ARG A 403 -36.91 15.03 -4.29
N LEU A 404 -36.66 14.63 -3.05
CA LEU A 404 -35.76 13.53 -2.78
C LEU A 404 -36.36 12.20 -3.28
N ALA A 405 -35.56 11.41 -3.99
CA ALA A 405 -35.96 10.16 -4.62
C ALA A 405 -35.09 8.98 -4.16
N GLY A 406 -34.58 9.04 -2.92
CA GLY A 406 -33.73 8.01 -2.32
C GLY A 406 -32.26 8.14 -2.68
N THR A 407 -31.62 7.02 -2.97
CA THR A 407 -30.19 6.94 -3.34
C THR A 407 -30.02 6.36 -4.74
N ILE A 408 -28.86 6.62 -5.33
CA ILE A 408 -28.43 6.05 -6.60
C ILE A 408 -27.04 5.45 -6.46
N ALA A 409 -26.85 4.23 -6.98
CA ALA A 409 -25.54 3.59 -7.00
C ALA A 409 -24.58 4.34 -7.94
N LEU A 410 -23.31 4.36 -7.55
CA LEU A 410 -22.23 4.95 -8.33
C LEU A 410 -21.41 3.83 -8.97
N ASP A 411 -21.44 3.78 -10.29
CA ASP A 411 -20.56 2.94 -11.08
C ASP A 411 -19.61 3.80 -11.91
N PRO A 412 -18.40 4.08 -11.40
CA PRO A 412 -17.43 4.92 -12.13
C PRO A 412 -16.83 4.25 -13.37
N HIS A 413 -17.07 2.95 -13.59
CA HIS A 413 -16.63 2.25 -14.80
C HIS A 413 -17.58 2.50 -15.97
N SER A 414 -18.88 2.36 -15.73
CA SER A 414 -19.90 2.48 -16.77
C SER A 414 -20.43 3.90 -16.93
N ASP A 415 -20.49 4.65 -15.82
CA ASP A 415 -21.17 5.93 -15.74
C ASP A 415 -20.20 7.13 -15.67
N SER A 416 -20.09 7.87 -16.75
CA SER A 416 -19.26 9.09 -16.79
C SER A 416 -19.71 10.17 -15.80
N TRP A 417 -21.01 10.26 -15.50
CA TRP A 417 -21.54 11.19 -14.50
C TRP A 417 -21.11 10.79 -13.08
N ALA A 418 -21.11 9.50 -12.75
CA ALA A 418 -20.66 8.98 -11.46
C ALA A 418 -19.18 9.26 -11.26
N LYS A 419 -18.36 8.97 -12.27
CA LYS A 419 -16.93 9.33 -12.26
C LYS A 419 -16.71 10.82 -12.09
N GLY A 420 -17.49 11.66 -12.76
CA GLY A 420 -17.43 13.12 -12.64
C GLY A 420 -17.79 13.61 -11.23
N LEU A 421 -18.86 13.06 -10.63
CA LEU A 421 -19.30 13.39 -9.27
C LEU A 421 -18.22 13.01 -8.22
N LEU A 422 -17.68 11.80 -8.34
CA LEU A 422 -16.58 11.33 -7.49
C LEU A 422 -15.33 12.21 -7.63
N TYR A 423 -15.03 12.64 -8.84
CA TYR A 423 -13.89 13.52 -9.11
C TYR A 423 -14.03 14.88 -8.42
N ASP A 424 -15.19 15.52 -8.59
CA ASP A 424 -15.49 16.80 -7.95
C ASP A 424 -15.39 16.69 -6.41
N ALA A 425 -15.88 15.58 -5.85
CA ALA A 425 -15.84 15.30 -4.42
C ALA A 425 -14.40 15.06 -3.93
N LEU A 426 -13.64 14.21 -4.63
CA LEU A 426 -12.27 13.89 -4.29
C LEU A 426 -11.38 15.15 -4.22
N VAL A 427 -11.43 15.99 -5.26
CA VAL A 427 -10.60 17.19 -5.32
C VAL A 427 -10.93 18.18 -4.19
N ARG A 428 -12.20 18.31 -3.82
CA ARG A 428 -12.60 19.11 -2.65
C ARG A 428 -12.14 18.49 -1.35
N ALA A 429 -12.25 17.15 -1.22
CA ALA A 429 -11.78 16.42 -0.05
C ALA A 429 -10.28 16.58 0.16
N LEU A 430 -9.49 16.50 -0.91
CA LEU A 430 -8.04 16.70 -0.87
C LEU A 430 -7.64 18.11 -0.40
N CYS A 431 -8.45 19.12 -0.66
CA CYS A 431 -8.16 20.50 -0.26
C CYS A 431 -8.61 20.82 1.18
N ARG A 432 -9.55 20.04 1.74
CA ARG A 432 -10.10 20.32 3.07
C ARG A 432 -9.04 20.23 4.17
N GLY A 433 -8.95 21.27 5.00
CA GLY A 433 -7.99 21.32 6.10
C GLY A 433 -6.53 21.48 5.68
N ARG A 434 -6.29 21.64 4.37
CA ARG A 434 -4.95 21.84 3.82
C ARG A 434 -4.84 23.21 3.16
N PRO A 435 -3.63 23.77 3.03
CA PRO A 435 -3.41 25.05 2.34
C PRO A 435 -3.49 24.88 0.81
N LEU A 436 -4.60 24.34 0.34
CA LEU A 436 -4.85 24.00 -1.05
C LEU A 436 -6.20 24.53 -1.51
N HIS A 437 -6.30 24.87 -2.80
CA HIS A 437 -7.54 25.31 -3.45
C HIS A 437 -7.93 24.38 -4.59
N PRO A 438 -9.20 23.89 -4.63
CA PRO A 438 -9.71 23.12 -5.75
C PRO A 438 -10.06 24.05 -6.94
N ARG A 439 -9.64 23.67 -8.14
CA ARG A 439 -10.05 24.31 -9.38
C ARG A 439 -10.70 23.26 -10.28
N LEU A 440 -12.03 23.27 -10.29
CA LEU A 440 -12.83 22.32 -11.05
C LEU A 440 -13.05 22.89 -12.45
N LYS A 441 -12.46 22.27 -13.47
CA LYS A 441 -12.60 22.65 -14.88
C LYS A 441 -13.16 21.48 -15.67
N ARG A 442 -13.85 21.80 -16.78
CA ARG A 442 -14.38 20.78 -17.69
C ARG A 442 -13.28 19.91 -18.32
N SER A 443 -12.06 20.45 -18.45
CA SER A 443 -10.90 19.79 -19.06
C SER A 443 -9.98 19.07 -18.09
N GLY A 444 -10.30 19.04 -16.81
CA GLY A 444 -9.48 18.40 -15.77
C GLY A 444 -9.49 19.18 -14.46
N HIS A 445 -9.39 18.44 -13.38
CA HIS A 445 -9.41 18.97 -12.04
C HIS A 445 -7.99 19.28 -11.58
N THR A 446 -7.82 20.40 -10.93
CA THR A 446 -6.52 20.82 -10.40
C THR A 446 -6.63 21.26 -8.96
N VAL A 447 -5.55 21.07 -8.25
CA VAL A 447 -5.36 21.53 -6.86
C VAL A 447 -4.21 22.52 -6.86
N LEU A 448 -4.42 23.72 -6.36
CA LEU A 448 -3.42 24.78 -6.32
C LEU A 448 -2.98 25.04 -4.88
N VAL A 449 -1.72 25.37 -4.70
CA VAL A 449 -1.22 25.88 -3.41
C VAL A 449 -1.89 27.23 -3.12
N SER A 450 -2.41 27.36 -1.89
CA SER A 450 -3.05 28.62 -1.43
C SER A 450 -2.00 29.60 -0.95
N SER A 451 -2.08 30.82 -1.47
CA SER A 451 -1.27 31.95 -0.97
C SER A 451 -1.81 32.53 0.36
N GLY A 452 -3.02 32.11 0.77
CA GLY A 452 -3.76 32.75 1.86
C GLY A 452 -4.45 34.04 1.44
N SER A 453 -5.28 34.58 2.35
CA SER A 453 -5.90 35.91 2.19
C SER A 453 -5.01 36.99 2.80
N SER A 454 -5.13 38.24 2.31
CA SER A 454 -4.49 39.41 2.93
C SER A 454 -4.87 39.58 4.39
N ASP A 455 -6.10 39.19 4.74
CA ASP A 455 -6.69 39.36 6.08
C ASP A 455 -6.59 38.08 6.93
N GLU A 456 -5.73 37.14 6.51
CA GLU A 456 -5.53 35.88 7.23
C GLU A 456 -4.91 36.11 8.61
N ALA A 457 -5.52 35.57 9.66
CA ALA A 457 -5.01 35.65 11.01
C ALA A 457 -3.60 35.05 11.13
N ALA A 458 -2.76 35.65 11.97
CA ALA A 458 -1.34 35.27 12.10
C ALA A 458 -1.15 33.77 12.39
N ASP A 459 -1.97 33.19 13.27
CA ASP A 459 -1.90 31.76 13.62
C ASP A 459 -2.21 30.86 12.40
N ARG A 460 -3.22 31.20 11.60
CA ARG A 460 -3.58 30.45 10.38
C ARG A 460 -2.47 30.57 9.34
N ARG A 461 -1.87 31.76 9.22
CA ARG A 461 -0.72 31.96 8.33
C ARG A 461 0.45 31.08 8.75
N ALA A 462 0.79 31.07 10.05
CA ALA A 462 1.87 30.24 10.59
C ALA A 462 1.60 28.74 10.36
N GLN A 463 0.36 28.30 10.58
CA GLN A 463 -0.05 26.91 10.31
C GLN A 463 0.09 26.55 8.82
N ARG A 464 -0.39 27.43 7.94
CA ARG A 464 -0.26 27.27 6.48
C ARG A 464 1.19 27.18 6.04
N GLU A 465 2.05 28.09 6.52
CA GLU A 465 3.47 28.11 6.19
C GLU A 465 4.20 26.87 6.71
N ARG A 466 3.84 26.39 7.90
CA ARG A 466 4.38 25.15 8.46
C ARG A 466 3.99 23.95 7.59
N ALA A 467 2.72 23.83 7.21
CA ALA A 467 2.24 22.76 6.36
C ALA A 467 2.86 22.76 4.95
N LEU A 468 3.19 23.93 4.42
CA LEU A 468 3.85 24.08 3.11
C LEU A 468 5.40 24.02 3.19
N GLY A 469 5.97 23.98 4.39
CA GLY A 469 7.41 23.98 4.60
C GLY A 469 8.15 22.89 3.82
N PRO A 470 7.77 21.60 3.96
CA PRO A 470 8.39 20.50 3.23
C PRO A 470 8.31 20.69 1.71
N LEU A 471 7.14 21.10 1.21
CA LEU A 471 6.94 21.35 -0.21
C LEU A 471 7.82 22.50 -0.71
N LYS A 472 7.90 23.60 0.02
CA LYS A 472 8.76 24.75 -0.30
C LYS A 472 10.24 24.36 -0.32
N ALA A 473 10.68 23.52 0.62
CA ALA A 473 12.03 23.00 0.66
C ALA A 473 12.34 22.13 -0.57
N ALA A 474 11.42 21.24 -0.96
CA ALA A 474 11.56 20.38 -2.13
C ALA A 474 11.66 21.18 -3.44
N TYR A 475 10.83 22.21 -3.60
CA TYR A 475 10.90 23.10 -4.76
C TYR A 475 12.16 23.97 -4.76
N GLY A 476 12.68 24.32 -3.58
CA GLY A 476 13.82 25.25 -3.42
C GLY A 476 13.51 26.65 -3.95
N ALA A 477 12.22 27.01 -4.05
CA ALA A 477 11.72 28.27 -4.56
C ALA A 477 10.36 28.60 -3.94
N SER A 478 9.81 29.79 -4.22
CA SER A 478 8.47 30.16 -3.79
C SER A 478 7.42 29.29 -4.50
N LEU A 479 6.43 28.82 -3.75
CA LEU A 479 5.34 28.00 -4.29
C LEU A 479 4.25 28.82 -5.00
N TYR A 480 4.24 30.13 -4.81
CA TYR A 480 3.32 31.07 -5.42
C TYR A 480 3.93 32.46 -5.48
N GLY A 481 3.44 33.28 -6.38
CA GLY A 481 3.95 34.65 -6.57
C GLY A 481 3.50 35.27 -7.88
N ARG A 482 4.32 36.15 -8.43
CA ARG A 482 4.11 36.73 -9.75
C ARG A 482 5.27 36.40 -10.69
N VAL A 483 4.95 36.08 -11.92
CA VAL A 483 5.94 35.84 -12.98
C VAL A 483 6.73 37.12 -13.21
N LYS A 484 8.06 37.00 -13.13
CA LYS A 484 8.96 38.12 -13.36
C LYS A 484 8.70 38.72 -14.76
N ASP A 485 8.75 40.01 -14.88
CA ASP A 485 8.57 40.81 -16.11
C ASP A 485 7.15 40.75 -16.74
N LEU A 486 6.33 39.74 -16.42
CA LEU A 486 4.95 39.62 -16.92
C LEU A 486 3.90 40.00 -15.88
N GLY A 487 4.23 39.96 -14.60
CA GLY A 487 3.33 40.30 -13.49
C GLY A 487 2.18 39.33 -13.26
N PHE A 488 2.03 38.26 -14.04
CA PHE A 488 0.95 37.29 -13.90
C PHE A 488 1.09 36.47 -12.62
N PRO A 489 0.00 36.23 -11.87
CA PRO A 489 0.06 35.37 -10.71
C PRO A 489 0.38 33.92 -11.11
N TYR A 490 1.19 33.24 -10.31
CA TYR A 490 1.42 31.79 -10.44
C TYR A 490 1.29 31.08 -9.10
N ALA A 491 0.98 29.80 -9.16
CA ALA A 491 1.05 28.89 -8.04
C ALA A 491 1.50 27.50 -8.51
N GLU A 492 2.25 26.82 -7.69
CA GLU A 492 2.50 25.39 -7.90
C GLU A 492 1.20 24.63 -7.67
N ALA A 493 0.97 23.62 -8.49
CA ALA A 493 -0.32 22.96 -8.59
C ALA A 493 -0.16 21.47 -8.93
N LEU A 494 -1.23 20.73 -8.75
CA LEU A 494 -1.39 19.34 -9.20
C LEU A 494 -2.53 19.24 -10.21
N THR A 495 -2.32 18.50 -11.27
CA THR A 495 -3.43 17.90 -12.02
C THR A 495 -3.80 16.60 -11.33
N ILE A 496 -5.07 16.41 -11.05
CA ILE A 496 -5.60 15.20 -10.38
C ILE A 496 -6.31 14.34 -11.42
N ARG A 497 -6.14 13.03 -11.33
CA ARG A 497 -6.90 12.03 -12.10
C ARG A 497 -7.32 10.90 -11.17
N LEU A 498 -8.52 10.39 -11.38
CA LEU A 498 -9.03 9.21 -10.72
C LEU A 498 -8.94 8.04 -11.72
N GLU A 499 -8.09 7.11 -11.45
CA GLU A 499 -7.82 5.98 -12.33
C GLU A 499 -7.88 4.66 -11.57
N GLU A 500 -8.30 3.62 -12.26
CA GLU A 500 -8.25 2.27 -11.74
C GLU A 500 -7.16 1.49 -12.45
N VAL A 501 -6.37 0.78 -11.66
CA VAL A 501 -5.28 -0.07 -12.14
C VAL A 501 -5.22 -1.31 -11.27
N ASP A 502 -5.23 -2.46 -11.93
CA ASP A 502 -5.19 -3.78 -11.27
C ASP A 502 -6.26 -3.93 -10.16
N GLY A 503 -7.49 -3.50 -10.47
CA GLY A 503 -8.62 -3.57 -9.55
C GLY A 503 -8.57 -2.61 -8.36
N ALA A 504 -7.57 -1.73 -8.30
CA ALA A 504 -7.43 -0.70 -7.27
C ALA A 504 -7.64 0.71 -7.82
N TRP A 505 -8.30 1.56 -7.05
CA TRP A 505 -8.47 2.97 -7.39
C TRP A 505 -7.29 3.81 -6.92
N TRP A 506 -6.88 4.75 -7.77
CA TRP A 506 -5.77 5.63 -7.53
C TRP A 506 -6.13 7.09 -7.80
N CYS A 507 -5.75 7.95 -6.88
CA CYS A 507 -5.67 9.39 -7.12
C CYS A 507 -4.30 9.70 -7.73
N VAL A 508 -4.24 9.75 -9.05
CA VAL A 508 -3.01 10.09 -9.78
C VAL A 508 -2.86 11.60 -9.81
N PHE A 509 -1.67 12.09 -9.52
CA PHE A 509 -1.39 13.51 -9.51
C PHE A 509 -0.09 13.86 -10.26
N ASP A 510 -0.13 14.95 -11.03
CA ASP A 510 1.01 15.46 -11.77
C ASP A 510 1.30 16.90 -11.33
N PRO A 511 2.47 17.16 -10.71
CA PRO A 511 2.87 18.51 -10.34
C PRO A 511 3.13 19.38 -11.58
N PHE A 512 2.62 20.61 -11.55
CA PHE A 512 2.87 21.60 -12.58
C PHE A 512 2.79 23.02 -12.00
N THR A 513 3.25 24.00 -12.75
CA THR A 513 3.13 25.41 -12.37
C THR A 513 1.96 26.04 -13.13
N GLN A 514 0.93 26.45 -12.40
CA GLN A 514 -0.21 27.18 -12.96
C GLN A 514 0.11 28.67 -13.00
N VAL A 515 -0.05 29.29 -14.17
CA VAL A 515 -0.03 30.74 -14.33
C VAL A 515 -1.42 31.21 -14.70
N ASP A 516 -1.93 32.20 -13.98
CA ASP A 516 -3.24 32.80 -14.25
C ASP A 516 -3.07 33.97 -15.23
N LEU A 517 -3.45 33.70 -16.46
CA LEU A 517 -3.48 34.72 -17.51
C LEU A 517 -4.74 35.58 -17.36
N PRO A 518 -4.69 36.92 -17.65
CA PRO A 518 -5.88 37.73 -17.67
C PRO A 518 -6.87 37.18 -18.70
N LEU A 519 -8.15 37.18 -18.33
CA LEU A 519 -9.22 36.88 -19.26
C LEU A 519 -9.24 38.06 -20.25
N GLU A 520 -8.77 37.87 -21.48
CA GLU A 520 -9.07 38.80 -22.55
C GLU A 520 -10.62 38.87 -22.65
N ASN A 521 -11.19 40.06 -22.56
CA ASN A 521 -12.62 40.28 -22.76
C ASN A 521 -12.95 39.89 -24.21
N PHE A 522 -13.34 38.65 -24.42
CA PHE A 522 -13.94 38.25 -25.69
C PHE A 522 -15.30 38.92 -25.79
N SER A 523 -15.40 39.88 -26.68
CA SER A 523 -16.73 40.37 -27.10
C SER A 523 -17.48 39.17 -27.70
N ALA A 524 -18.74 39.02 -27.32
CA ALA A 524 -19.62 37.89 -27.70
C ALA A 524 -19.89 37.77 -29.23
N ALA A 525 -19.20 38.54 -30.07
CA ALA A 525 -19.41 38.63 -31.51
C ALA A 525 -18.45 37.80 -32.38
N GLU A 526 -17.40 37.22 -31.83
CA GLU A 526 -16.46 36.42 -32.61
C GLU A 526 -16.40 34.98 -32.08
N VAL A 527 -17.21 34.09 -32.67
CA VAL A 527 -17.02 32.64 -32.61
C VAL A 527 -15.86 32.31 -33.56
N PRO A 528 -14.65 32.05 -33.09
CA PRO A 528 -13.56 31.72 -34.00
C PRO A 528 -13.74 30.27 -34.47
N GLN A 529 -13.81 30.09 -35.78
CA GLN A 529 -13.37 28.85 -36.42
C GLN A 529 -12.07 28.40 -35.79
N ARG A 530 -11.91 27.09 -35.50
CA ARG A 530 -10.74 26.36 -34.93
C ARG A 530 -9.39 27.12 -35.09
N SER A 531 -9.19 28.20 -34.36
CA SER A 531 -7.95 28.97 -34.39
C SER A 531 -6.92 28.36 -33.45
N LYS A 532 -5.70 28.24 -33.93
CA LYS A 532 -4.49 27.83 -33.17
C LYS A 532 -4.52 28.56 -31.81
N ARG A 533 -4.49 27.77 -30.71
CA ARG A 533 -4.38 28.33 -29.33
C ARG A 533 -3.24 29.36 -29.33
N LYS A 534 -3.50 30.60 -28.94
CA LYS A 534 -2.44 31.58 -28.73
C LYS A 534 -1.39 30.99 -27.78
N PRO A 535 -0.09 31.10 -28.07
CA PRO A 535 0.95 30.58 -27.19
C PRO A 535 0.83 31.22 -25.81
N ASN A 536 1.03 30.41 -24.75
CA ASN A 536 1.04 30.92 -23.39
C ASN A 536 2.24 31.90 -23.23
N PRO A 537 2.05 33.17 -22.91
CA PRO A 537 3.13 34.14 -22.79
C PRO A 537 4.11 33.81 -21.65
N ALA A 538 3.71 33.00 -20.67
CA ALA A 538 4.56 32.53 -19.59
C ALA A 538 5.25 31.17 -19.89
N ALA A 539 5.10 30.61 -21.11
CA ALA A 539 5.58 29.29 -21.43
C ALA A 539 7.11 29.15 -21.25
N ASP A 540 7.86 30.15 -21.68
CA ASP A 540 9.32 30.12 -21.59
C ASP A 540 9.78 30.23 -20.13
N TRP A 541 9.17 31.09 -19.34
CA TRP A 541 9.42 31.16 -17.90
C TRP A 541 9.12 29.83 -17.19
N ILE A 542 8.01 29.18 -17.52
CA ILE A 542 7.66 27.85 -16.98
C ILE A 542 8.74 26.84 -17.35
N ARG A 543 9.18 26.80 -18.62
CA ARG A 543 10.25 25.91 -19.09
C ARG A 543 11.55 26.13 -18.36
N GLU A 544 11.94 27.37 -18.11
CA GLU A 544 13.13 27.70 -17.33
C GLU A 544 13.04 27.22 -15.88
N GLN A 545 11.87 27.34 -15.24
CA GLN A 545 11.69 26.79 -13.89
C GLN A 545 11.82 25.27 -13.89
N TRP A 546 11.27 24.60 -14.91
CA TRP A 546 11.32 23.13 -15.03
C TRP A 546 12.72 22.63 -15.38
N ALA A 547 13.45 23.32 -16.22
CA ALA A 547 14.83 22.96 -16.58
C ALA A 547 15.78 22.89 -15.37
N LYS A 548 15.45 23.57 -14.27
CA LYS A 548 16.21 23.54 -13.01
C LYS A 548 15.84 22.34 -12.10
N ARG A 549 14.85 21.53 -12.50
CA ARG A 549 14.32 20.43 -11.69
C ARG A 549 14.82 19.11 -12.23
N TYR A 550 15.98 18.63 -11.77
CA TYR A 550 16.55 17.33 -12.09
C TYR A 550 15.73 16.20 -11.47
N ASN A 551 15.97 14.95 -11.90
CA ASN A 551 15.22 13.78 -11.44
C ASN A 551 15.19 13.62 -9.90
N SER A 552 16.32 13.88 -9.24
CA SER A 552 16.38 13.84 -7.76
C SER A 552 15.49 14.89 -7.11
N ARG A 553 15.42 16.10 -7.69
CA ARG A 553 14.56 17.17 -7.22
C ARG A 553 13.08 16.85 -7.48
N TRP A 554 12.76 16.28 -8.63
CA TRP A 554 11.40 15.82 -8.93
C TRP A 554 10.94 14.74 -7.95
N SER A 555 11.82 13.81 -7.57
CA SER A 555 11.52 12.83 -6.52
C SER A 555 11.09 13.52 -5.22
N GLY A 556 11.89 14.44 -4.72
CA GLY A 556 11.57 15.19 -3.50
C GLY A 556 10.28 16.02 -3.61
N ILE A 557 9.99 16.61 -4.78
CA ILE A 557 8.73 17.33 -5.02
C ILE A 557 7.53 16.40 -4.94
N ILE A 558 7.62 15.22 -5.56
CA ILE A 558 6.55 14.23 -5.55
C ILE A 558 6.32 13.71 -4.13
N ASP A 559 7.40 13.43 -3.38
CA ASP A 559 7.32 12.96 -1.99
C ASP A 559 6.67 14.02 -1.08
N ALA A 560 7.06 15.28 -1.24
CA ALA A 560 6.47 16.38 -0.48
C ALA A 560 4.98 16.60 -0.81
N TRP A 561 4.57 16.47 -2.08
CA TRP A 561 3.16 16.48 -2.46
C TRP A 561 2.41 15.27 -1.90
N SER A 562 3.00 14.08 -1.98
CA SER A 562 2.41 12.87 -1.42
C SER A 562 2.15 13.03 0.08
N SER A 563 3.13 13.53 0.82
CA SER A 563 3.01 13.80 2.25
C SER A 563 1.96 14.87 2.55
N LEU A 564 1.85 15.91 1.73
CA LEU A 564 0.83 16.93 1.90
C LEU A 564 -0.60 16.40 1.62
N LEU A 565 -0.75 15.53 0.62
CA LEU A 565 -2.04 14.93 0.26
C LEU A 565 -2.44 13.79 1.21
N ALA A 566 -1.52 12.88 1.51
CA ALA A 566 -1.76 11.71 2.31
C ALA A 566 -1.58 11.95 3.82
N GLY A 567 -0.84 13.00 4.21
CA GLY A 567 -0.48 13.24 5.61
C GLY A 567 0.59 12.26 6.08
N GLU A 568 0.81 12.22 7.39
CA GLU A 568 1.78 11.33 8.05
C GLU A 568 1.19 9.95 8.37
N ALA A 569 -0.15 9.84 8.40
CA ALA A 569 -0.85 8.59 8.66
C ALA A 569 -0.89 7.69 7.42
N ARG A 570 -0.77 6.37 7.62
CA ARG A 570 -0.81 5.38 6.53
C ARG A 570 -2.14 5.27 5.83
N ALA A 571 -3.21 5.41 6.58
CA ALA A 571 -4.55 5.42 6.06
C ALA A 571 -5.35 6.46 6.83
N PHE A 572 -6.11 7.25 6.14
CA PHE A 572 -6.98 8.25 6.76
C PHE A 572 -8.16 8.54 5.84
N TRP A 573 -9.23 9.01 6.45
CA TRP A 573 -10.43 9.41 5.73
C TRP A 573 -10.28 10.84 5.24
N ILE A 574 -10.41 11.04 3.94
CA ILE A 574 -10.61 12.35 3.36
C ILE A 574 -12.10 12.53 3.17
N ARG A 575 -12.63 13.55 3.82
CA ARG A 575 -14.03 13.94 3.69
C ARG A 575 -14.11 15.25 2.92
N THR A 576 -15.18 15.43 2.19
CA THR A 576 -15.52 16.71 1.58
C THR A 576 -15.93 17.71 2.67
N GLU A 577 -16.58 18.79 2.30
CA GLU A 577 -17.08 19.76 3.27
C GLU A 577 -18.11 19.13 4.22
N GLU A 578 -18.26 19.71 5.41
CA GLU A 578 -19.26 19.28 6.38
C GLU A 578 -20.66 19.26 5.74
N GLY A 579 -21.43 18.18 5.95
CA GLY A 579 -22.73 17.97 5.33
C GLY A 579 -22.71 17.31 3.96
N VAL A 580 -21.55 17.09 3.36
CA VAL A 580 -21.40 16.26 2.15
C VAL A 580 -21.00 14.84 2.58
N ASP A 581 -21.68 13.84 2.05
CA ASP A 581 -21.52 12.43 2.44
C ASP A 581 -20.62 11.60 1.49
N ALA A 582 -19.66 12.27 0.86
CA ALA A 582 -18.61 11.62 0.09
C ALA A 582 -17.37 11.40 0.96
N GLU A 583 -17.08 10.17 1.28
CA GLU A 583 -15.90 9.78 2.05
C GLU A 583 -14.97 8.96 1.18
N PHE A 584 -13.67 9.28 1.25
CA PHE A 584 -12.61 8.55 0.56
C PHE A 584 -11.61 8.07 1.60
N HIS A 585 -11.20 6.82 1.48
CA HIS A 585 -10.13 6.29 2.28
C HIS A 585 -8.83 6.26 1.47
N VAL A 586 -7.83 6.96 1.93
CA VAL A 586 -6.56 7.15 1.23
C VAL A 586 -5.46 6.40 1.97
N SER A 587 -4.77 5.53 1.25
CA SER A 587 -3.59 4.85 1.74
C SER A 587 -2.34 5.67 1.43
N SER A 588 -1.31 5.60 2.27
CA SER A 588 -0.01 6.24 2.06
C SER A 588 0.87 5.58 0.99
N VAL A 589 0.38 4.58 0.28
CA VAL A 589 1.09 3.99 -0.86
C VAL A 589 1.07 4.98 -2.02
N THR A 590 2.24 5.51 -2.40
CA THR A 590 2.33 6.77 -3.11
C THR A 590 3.00 6.77 -4.46
N ALA A 591 3.44 5.65 -5.00
CA ALA A 591 3.99 5.69 -6.35
C ALA A 591 3.78 4.41 -7.14
N TRP A 592 3.43 4.64 -8.36
CA TRP A 592 3.14 3.62 -9.34
C TRP A 592 3.67 4.04 -10.71
N SER A 593 4.26 3.11 -11.45
CA SER A 593 4.72 3.34 -12.82
C SER A 593 4.46 2.13 -13.68
N VAL A 594 4.03 2.37 -14.91
CA VAL A 594 3.86 1.33 -15.94
C VAL A 594 4.56 1.72 -17.21
N PRO A 595 4.90 0.76 -18.07
CA PRO A 595 5.27 1.04 -19.44
C PRO A 595 4.17 1.84 -20.14
N SER A 596 4.56 2.84 -20.93
CA SER A 596 3.60 3.78 -21.53
C SER A 596 2.60 3.13 -22.49
N HIS A 597 3.00 2.05 -23.15
CA HIS A 597 2.15 1.34 -24.13
C HIS A 597 1.01 0.56 -23.46
N ASP A 598 1.14 0.17 -22.19
CA ASP A 598 0.13 -0.56 -21.44
C ASP A 598 -0.88 0.40 -20.76
N HIS A 599 -0.55 1.68 -20.69
CA HIS A 599 -1.43 2.64 -20.02
C HIS A 599 -2.57 3.11 -20.94
N PRO A 600 -3.84 3.04 -20.50
CA PRO A 600 -5.01 3.42 -21.30
C PRO A 600 -4.98 4.85 -21.86
N TYR A 601 -4.26 5.77 -21.22
CA TYR A 601 -4.06 7.14 -21.66
C TYR A 601 -3.38 7.22 -23.02
N PHE A 602 -2.42 6.32 -23.32
CA PHE A 602 -1.67 6.30 -24.59
C PHE A 602 -2.40 5.53 -25.68
N GLN A 603 -3.17 4.51 -25.33
CA GLN A 603 -4.02 3.79 -26.29
C GLN A 603 -5.09 4.69 -26.91
N ARG A 604 -5.53 5.77 -26.22
CA ARG A 604 -6.48 6.75 -26.76
C ARG A 604 -5.85 7.78 -27.71
N ARG A 605 -4.53 7.95 -27.73
CA ARG A 605 -3.84 8.88 -28.65
C ARG A 605 -3.39 8.21 -29.95
N ALA A 606 -3.33 6.89 -30.01
CA ALA A 606 -3.00 6.13 -31.19
C ALA A 606 -4.22 5.91 -32.13
N ARG A 607 -5.41 6.37 -31.73
CA ARG A 607 -6.61 6.49 -32.56
C ARG A 607 -6.86 7.98 -32.87
#